data_29450128c19b3945a4031b8f1e15403d
#
_entry.id   29450128c19b3945a4031b8f1e15403d
#
_cell.length_a   1.000
_cell.length_b   1.000
_cell.length_c   1.000
_cell.angle_alpha   90.00
_cell.angle_beta   90.00
_cell.angle_gamma   90.00
#
_symmetry.space_group_name_H-M   'P 1'
#
loop_
_entity.id
_entity.type
_entity.pdbx_description
1 polymer ?
#
loop_
_entity_poly.entity_id
_entity_poly.type
_entity_poly.pdbx_seq_one_letter_code
_entity_poly.pdbx_strand_id
1 'polypeptide(L)'
;MRNFDSHGLELAQFQGKIFEKSINRYECSSLVFLRRFKNSYFALNLDSASQNILIDVEYAFTELDKQYQDTSYGNKKYNSDAMFWLGYIYRYISYTREISTKKTFNLIGPKELIEHYYVYHTQSEEWVISRILEIKGKNEDFFDKNKSIKKLLYK
;
A
#
# COMPACT_ATOMS: atom_id res chain seq x y z
N MET A 1 11.76 12.47 6.54
CA MET A 1 10.84 12.14 5.42
C MET A 1 11.65 11.99 4.15
N ARG A 2 11.31 10.99 3.33
CA ARG A 2 11.98 10.74 2.06
C ARG A 2 11.26 11.50 0.94
N ASN A 3 12.03 12.10 0.01
CA ASN A 3 11.43 12.74 -1.15
C ASN A 3 10.77 11.70 -2.07
N PHE A 4 9.63 12.08 -2.63
CA PHE A 4 8.95 11.24 -3.61
C PHE A 4 9.61 11.43 -4.97
N ASP A 5 10.68 10.70 -5.18
CA ASP A 5 11.50 10.74 -6.39
C ASP A 5 10.96 9.79 -7.47
N SER A 6 11.70 9.65 -8.58
CA SER A 6 11.27 8.77 -9.67
C SER A 6 11.14 7.31 -9.24
N HIS A 7 12.00 6.84 -8.35
CA HIS A 7 11.92 5.48 -7.83
C HIS A 7 10.66 5.29 -6.97
N GLY A 8 10.35 6.26 -6.10
CA GLY A 8 9.13 6.23 -5.30
C GLY A 8 7.88 6.22 -6.18
N LEU A 9 7.87 7.04 -7.23
CA LEU A 9 6.76 7.08 -8.19
C LEU A 9 6.57 5.72 -8.87
N GLU A 10 7.66 5.11 -9.33
CA GLU A 10 7.60 3.78 -9.96
C GLU A 10 7.02 2.73 -9.01
N LEU A 11 7.46 2.73 -7.75
CA LEU A 11 6.94 1.79 -6.76
C LEU A 11 5.47 2.03 -6.46
N ALA A 12 5.05 3.28 -6.37
CA ALA A 12 3.64 3.61 -6.11
C ALA A 12 2.74 3.21 -7.27
N GLN A 13 3.16 3.48 -8.50
CA GLN A 13 2.43 3.06 -9.70
C GLN A 13 2.39 1.54 -9.82
N PHE A 14 3.49 0.88 -9.51
CA PHE A 14 3.59 -0.58 -9.52
C PHE A 14 2.59 -1.20 -8.53
N GLN A 15 2.57 -0.73 -7.29
CA GLN A 15 1.61 -1.22 -6.30
C GLN A 15 0.17 -0.91 -6.71
N GLY A 16 -0.08 0.25 -7.31
CA GLY A 16 -1.38 0.57 -7.86
C GLY A 16 -1.83 -0.45 -8.91
N LYS A 17 -0.94 -0.83 -9.81
CA LYS A 17 -1.24 -1.85 -10.84
C LYS A 17 -1.50 -3.22 -10.25
N ILE A 18 -0.75 -3.61 -9.23
CA ILE A 18 -0.99 -4.88 -8.52
C ILE A 18 -2.39 -4.89 -7.94
N PHE A 19 -2.78 -3.82 -7.25
CA PHE A 19 -4.10 -3.73 -6.63
C PHE A 19 -5.22 -3.73 -7.68
N GLU A 20 -5.04 -2.96 -8.75
CA GLU A 20 -6.00 -2.91 -9.85
C GLU A 20 -6.21 -4.28 -10.49
N LYS A 21 -5.12 -4.95 -10.83
CA LYS A 21 -5.17 -6.24 -11.53
C LYS A 21 -5.59 -7.39 -10.63
N SER A 22 -5.52 -7.22 -9.31
CA SER A 22 -5.96 -8.25 -8.37
C SER A 22 -7.44 -8.61 -8.54
N ILE A 23 -8.24 -7.66 -8.99
CA ILE A 23 -9.68 -7.85 -9.20
C ILE A 23 -9.96 -9.01 -10.14
N ASN A 24 -9.23 -9.09 -11.24
CA ASN A 24 -9.40 -10.15 -12.24
C ASN A 24 -8.46 -11.34 -12.01
N ARG A 25 -7.38 -11.14 -11.28
CA ARG A 25 -6.39 -12.19 -11.02
C ARG A 25 -6.87 -13.19 -9.97
N TYR A 26 -7.61 -12.72 -8.96
CA TYR A 26 -8.07 -13.55 -7.84
C TYR A 26 -9.58 -13.60 -7.78
N GLU A 27 -10.11 -14.75 -7.32
CA GLU A 27 -11.56 -14.91 -7.11
C GLU A 27 -12.02 -14.33 -5.77
N CYS A 28 -11.11 -14.21 -4.79
CA CYS A 28 -11.45 -13.69 -3.48
C CYS A 28 -11.89 -12.22 -3.52
N SER A 29 -12.54 -11.77 -2.45
CA SER A 29 -12.89 -10.35 -2.32
C SER A 29 -11.65 -9.46 -2.31
N SER A 30 -11.83 -8.19 -2.67
CA SER A 30 -10.74 -7.21 -2.62
C SER A 30 -10.17 -7.07 -1.21
N LEU A 31 -11.02 -7.09 -0.17
CA LEU A 31 -10.56 -6.99 1.22
C LEU A 31 -9.69 -8.19 1.63
N VAL A 32 -10.02 -9.38 1.16
CA VAL A 32 -9.19 -10.57 1.41
C VAL A 32 -7.83 -10.42 0.73
N PHE A 33 -7.83 -9.99 -0.54
CA PHE A 33 -6.58 -9.71 -1.25
C PHE A 33 -5.71 -8.69 -0.48
N LEU A 34 -6.33 -7.59 -0.04
CA LEU A 34 -5.61 -6.52 0.65
C LEU A 34 -4.98 -7.00 1.96
N ARG A 35 -5.69 -7.85 2.70
CA ARG A 35 -5.16 -8.45 3.93
C ARG A 35 -3.96 -9.35 3.64
N ARG A 36 -4.05 -10.17 2.59
CA ARG A 36 -2.94 -11.02 2.16
C ARG A 36 -1.74 -10.19 1.72
N PHE A 37 -1.98 -9.17 0.91
CA PHE A 37 -0.92 -8.28 0.46
C PHE A 37 -0.21 -7.63 1.64
N LYS A 38 -0.96 -7.08 2.58
CA LYS A 38 -0.42 -6.43 3.77
C LYS A 38 0.55 -7.34 4.53
N ASN A 39 0.24 -8.62 4.62
CA ASN A 39 1.02 -9.59 5.38
C ASN A 39 2.04 -10.37 4.53
N SER A 40 2.21 -10.00 3.27
CA SER A 40 3.05 -10.76 2.35
C SER A 40 4.53 -10.44 2.49
N TYR A 41 5.37 -11.41 2.14
CA TYR A 41 6.81 -11.19 1.99
C TYR A 41 7.11 -10.21 0.86
N PHE A 42 6.25 -10.20 -0.16
CA PHE A 42 6.41 -9.28 -1.28
C PHE A 42 6.26 -7.82 -0.82
N ALA A 43 5.27 -7.53 0.04
CA ALA A 43 5.11 -6.20 0.61
C ALA A 43 6.32 -5.78 1.44
N LEU A 44 6.93 -6.71 2.19
CA LEU A 44 8.16 -6.45 2.93
C LEU A 44 9.32 -6.06 2.00
N ASN A 45 9.41 -6.71 0.83
CA ASN A 45 10.41 -6.36 -0.17
C ASN A 45 10.18 -4.94 -0.71
N LEU A 46 8.93 -4.57 -0.97
CA LEU A 46 8.60 -3.21 -1.37
C LEU A 46 8.93 -2.19 -0.27
N ASP A 47 8.73 -2.57 0.99
CA ASP A 47 9.02 -1.70 2.12
C ASP A 47 10.52 -1.38 2.22
N SER A 48 11.39 -2.27 1.78
CA SER A 48 12.83 -2.03 1.78
C SER A 48 13.24 -0.91 0.81
N ALA A 49 12.37 -0.58 -0.14
CA ALA A 49 12.62 0.40 -1.20
C ALA A 49 13.90 0.10 -1.99
N SER A 50 14.26 -1.19 -2.10
CA SER A 50 15.45 -1.62 -2.83
C SER A 50 15.33 -1.28 -4.31
N GLN A 51 16.43 -0.79 -4.90
CA GLN A 51 16.48 -0.53 -6.33
C GLN A 51 16.55 -1.81 -7.18
N ASN A 52 16.80 -2.95 -6.53
CA ASN A 52 16.89 -4.25 -7.19
C ASN A 52 15.53 -4.96 -7.28
N ILE A 53 14.45 -4.32 -6.82
CA ILE A 53 13.11 -4.89 -6.94
C ILE A 53 12.71 -4.93 -8.41
N LEU A 54 12.32 -6.12 -8.86
CA LEU A 54 11.79 -6.31 -10.20
C LEU A 54 10.38 -5.70 -10.29
N ILE A 55 10.21 -4.72 -11.15
CA ILE A 55 8.93 -4.03 -11.34
C ILE A 55 8.14 -4.76 -12.44
N ASP A 56 7.62 -5.92 -12.08
CA ASP A 56 6.81 -6.78 -12.94
C ASP A 56 5.64 -7.31 -12.15
N VAL A 57 4.44 -6.99 -12.59
CA VAL A 57 3.19 -7.37 -11.91
C VAL A 57 3.05 -8.89 -11.85
N GLU A 58 3.43 -9.61 -12.90
CA GLU A 58 3.33 -11.07 -12.91
C GLU A 58 4.29 -11.70 -11.89
N TYR A 59 5.47 -11.14 -11.71
CA TYR A 59 6.39 -11.57 -10.66
C TYR A 59 5.77 -11.38 -9.28
N ALA A 60 5.11 -10.23 -9.06
CA ALA A 60 4.43 -9.96 -7.80
C ALA A 60 3.37 -11.02 -7.49
N PHE A 61 2.53 -11.33 -8.47
CA PHE A 61 1.49 -12.34 -8.29
C PHE A 61 2.08 -13.72 -8.07
N THR A 62 3.16 -14.07 -8.76
CA THR A 62 3.85 -15.35 -8.53
C THR A 62 4.34 -15.45 -7.08
N GLU A 63 4.93 -14.39 -6.55
CA GLU A 63 5.40 -14.39 -5.16
C GLU A 63 4.25 -14.45 -4.16
N LEU A 64 3.15 -13.75 -4.42
CA LEU A 64 1.96 -13.83 -3.59
C LEU A 64 1.35 -15.24 -3.61
N ASP A 65 1.30 -15.87 -4.77
CA ASP A 65 0.76 -17.24 -4.91
C ASP A 65 1.59 -18.27 -4.17
N LYS A 66 2.91 -18.08 -4.07
CA LYS A 66 3.77 -18.96 -3.30
C LYS A 66 3.44 -18.93 -1.80
N GLN A 67 3.07 -17.76 -1.30
CA GLN A 67 2.79 -17.57 0.11
C GLN A 67 1.34 -17.92 0.47
N TYR A 68 0.39 -17.62 -0.43
CA TYR A 68 -1.02 -17.82 -0.18
C TYR A 68 -1.62 -18.76 -1.23
N GLN A 69 -2.17 -19.86 -0.77
CA GLN A 69 -2.90 -20.75 -1.65
C GLN A 69 -4.23 -20.11 -2.05
N ASP A 70 -4.68 -20.44 -3.24
CA ASP A 70 -5.91 -19.88 -3.77
C ASP A 70 -7.10 -20.30 -2.91
N THR A 71 -7.70 -19.33 -2.27
CA THR A 71 -8.93 -19.50 -1.52
C THR A 71 -9.89 -18.41 -1.99
N SER A 72 -11.08 -18.85 -2.37
CA SER A 72 -12.11 -17.96 -2.92
C SER A 72 -13.01 -17.39 -1.83
N TYR A 73 -12.42 -16.77 -0.82
CA TYR A 73 -13.19 -16.13 0.24
C TYR A 73 -13.75 -14.78 -0.21
N GLY A 74 -15.09 -14.67 -0.15
CA GLY A 74 -15.78 -13.44 -0.50
C GLY A 74 -15.78 -13.18 -1.99
N ASN A 75 -16.68 -12.33 -2.41
CA ASN A 75 -16.85 -12.01 -3.85
C ASN A 75 -16.95 -10.51 -4.11
N LYS A 76 -16.96 -9.67 -3.07
CA LYS A 76 -17.10 -8.23 -3.25
C LYS A 76 -15.81 -7.63 -3.78
N LYS A 77 -15.88 -7.01 -4.95
CA LYS A 77 -14.76 -6.33 -5.58
C LYS A 77 -14.96 -4.83 -5.52
N TYR A 78 -13.89 -4.11 -5.24
CA TYR A 78 -13.89 -2.67 -5.38
C TYR A 78 -13.64 -2.28 -6.84
N ASN A 79 -14.00 -1.05 -7.17
CA ASN A 79 -13.77 -0.49 -8.51
C ASN A 79 -12.25 -0.48 -8.82
N SER A 80 -11.90 -0.75 -10.08
CA SER A 80 -10.51 -0.85 -10.50
C SER A 80 -9.72 0.45 -10.30
N ASP A 81 -10.33 1.60 -10.59
CA ASP A 81 -9.68 2.89 -10.40
C ASP A 81 -9.43 3.17 -8.92
N ALA A 82 -10.41 2.84 -8.08
CA ALA A 82 -10.26 2.99 -6.63
C ALA A 82 -9.18 2.07 -6.08
N MET A 83 -9.08 0.84 -6.58
CA MET A 83 -8.04 -0.10 -6.17
C MET A 83 -6.65 0.38 -6.60
N PHE A 84 -6.52 0.92 -7.83
CA PHE A 84 -5.26 1.51 -8.25
C PHE A 84 -4.84 2.65 -7.32
N TRP A 85 -5.78 3.57 -7.07
CA TRP A 85 -5.50 4.71 -6.18
C TRP A 85 -5.10 4.24 -4.78
N LEU A 86 -5.78 3.23 -4.27
CA LEU A 86 -5.50 2.68 -2.94
C LEU A 86 -4.06 2.15 -2.86
N GLY A 87 -3.65 1.38 -3.86
CA GLY A 87 -2.27 0.87 -3.92
C GLY A 87 -1.26 2.00 -4.02
N TYR A 88 -1.55 2.98 -4.86
CA TYR A 88 -0.69 4.14 -5.07
C TYR A 88 -0.50 4.95 -3.78
N ILE A 89 -1.60 5.33 -3.13
CA ILE A 89 -1.52 6.21 -1.95
C ILE A 89 -0.88 5.50 -0.76
N TYR A 90 -1.16 4.22 -0.55
CA TYR A 90 -0.51 3.46 0.51
C TYR A 90 1.01 3.40 0.30
N ARG A 91 1.46 3.16 -0.93
CA ARG A 91 2.91 3.11 -1.20
C ARG A 91 3.53 4.50 -1.11
N TYR A 92 2.83 5.54 -1.54
CA TYR A 92 3.27 6.91 -1.35
C TYR A 92 3.57 7.20 0.12
N ILE A 93 2.63 6.86 1.00
CA ILE A 93 2.79 7.09 2.44
C ILE A 93 3.97 6.29 2.98
N SER A 94 3.98 5.00 2.69
CA SER A 94 5.02 4.08 3.15
C SER A 94 6.41 4.54 2.71
N TYR A 95 6.54 4.91 1.44
CA TYR A 95 7.82 5.34 0.87
C TYR A 95 8.29 6.66 1.48
N THR A 96 7.45 7.69 1.46
CA THR A 96 7.85 9.03 1.91
C THR A 96 8.05 9.10 3.43
N ARG A 97 7.23 8.38 4.18
CA ARG A 97 7.30 8.39 5.65
C ARG A 97 8.16 7.28 6.21
N GLU A 98 8.66 6.40 5.36
CA GLU A 98 9.60 5.34 5.73
C GLU A 98 9.04 4.39 6.80
N ILE A 99 7.77 4.04 6.63
CA ILE A 99 7.08 3.06 7.47
C ILE A 99 6.65 1.85 6.64
N SER A 100 6.44 0.72 7.31
CA SER A 100 6.06 -0.52 6.63
C SER A 100 4.63 -0.46 6.08
N THR A 101 4.35 -1.33 5.14
CA THR A 101 2.99 -1.56 4.62
C THR A 101 2.02 -1.82 5.77
N LYS A 102 2.38 -2.71 6.70
CA LYS A 102 1.52 -3.04 7.85
C LYS A 102 1.17 -1.81 8.67
N LYS A 103 2.16 -0.98 8.96
CA LYS A 103 1.95 0.22 9.78
C LYS A 103 1.12 1.26 9.04
N THR A 104 1.29 1.37 7.74
CA THR A 104 0.47 2.27 6.92
C THR A 104 -1.00 1.81 6.94
N PHE A 105 -1.24 0.51 6.79
CA PHE A 105 -2.59 -0.04 6.87
C PHE A 105 -3.18 0.10 8.27
N ASN A 106 -2.35 0.10 9.31
CA ASN A 106 -2.81 0.32 10.68
C ASN A 106 -3.21 1.78 10.94
N LEU A 107 -2.60 2.71 10.24
CA LEU A 107 -3.00 4.12 10.34
C LEU A 107 -4.43 4.32 9.85
N ILE A 108 -4.74 3.75 8.70
CA ILE A 108 -6.09 3.75 8.13
C ILE A 108 -6.30 2.47 7.33
N GLY A 109 -7.31 1.70 7.69
CA GLY A 109 -7.62 0.45 7.00
C GLY A 109 -8.17 0.68 5.59
N PRO A 110 -8.01 -0.33 4.71
CA PRO A 110 -8.43 -0.19 3.31
C PRO A 110 -9.92 0.07 3.14
N LYS A 111 -10.76 -0.58 3.95
CA LYS A 111 -12.22 -0.39 3.88
C LYS A 111 -12.59 1.07 4.16
N GLU A 112 -11.97 1.67 5.15
CA GLU A 112 -12.21 3.07 5.50
C GLU A 112 -11.63 4.01 4.43
N LEU A 113 -10.38 3.77 4.02
CA LEU A 113 -9.71 4.66 3.07
C LEU A 113 -10.42 4.69 1.71
N ILE A 114 -10.87 3.54 1.22
CA ILE A 114 -11.51 3.47 -0.10
C ILE A 114 -12.85 4.20 -0.12
N GLU A 115 -13.52 4.33 1.03
CA GLU A 115 -14.76 5.11 1.12
C GLU A 115 -14.54 6.59 0.83
N HIS A 116 -13.32 7.08 0.98
CA HIS A 116 -12.95 8.47 0.70
C HIS A 116 -12.41 8.66 -0.72
N TYR A 117 -12.41 7.63 -1.55
CA TYR A 117 -11.80 7.67 -2.87
C TYR A 117 -12.28 8.85 -3.71
N TYR A 118 -13.61 9.06 -3.81
CA TYR A 118 -14.15 10.08 -4.71
C TYR A 118 -13.66 11.49 -4.39
N VAL A 119 -13.47 11.80 -3.12
CA VAL A 119 -12.97 13.11 -2.70
C VAL A 119 -11.44 13.12 -2.73
N TYR A 120 -10.81 12.13 -2.12
CA TYR A 120 -9.37 12.13 -1.89
C TYR A 120 -8.54 11.99 -3.16
N HIS A 121 -9.02 11.26 -4.16
CA HIS A 121 -8.24 11.03 -5.37
C HIS A 121 -8.06 12.30 -6.22
N THR A 122 -8.87 13.33 -5.99
CA THR A 122 -8.74 14.62 -6.68
C THR A 122 -7.79 15.58 -5.97
N GLN A 123 -7.29 15.20 -4.81
CA GLN A 123 -6.41 16.02 -3.98
C GLN A 123 -4.96 15.55 -4.11
N SER A 124 -4.03 16.40 -3.68
CA SER A 124 -2.63 16.00 -3.61
C SER A 124 -2.43 14.91 -2.55
N GLU A 125 -1.37 14.12 -2.70
CA GLU A 125 -1.04 13.08 -1.74
C GLU A 125 -0.79 13.67 -0.35
N GLU A 126 -0.13 14.82 -0.27
CA GLU A 126 0.14 15.48 1.01
C GLU A 126 -1.14 15.96 1.68
N TRP A 127 -2.10 16.45 0.90
CA TRP A 127 -3.40 16.79 1.44
C TRP A 127 -4.09 15.56 2.04
N VAL A 128 -4.06 14.44 1.30
CA VAL A 128 -4.66 13.18 1.77
C VAL A 128 -4.05 12.74 3.09
N ILE A 129 -2.73 12.78 3.19
CA ILE A 129 -2.03 12.39 4.43
C ILE A 129 -2.44 13.30 5.59
N SER A 130 -2.47 14.61 5.36
CA SER A 130 -2.88 15.56 6.39
C SER A 130 -4.31 15.29 6.87
N ARG A 131 -5.19 14.97 5.93
CA ARG A 131 -6.58 14.68 6.26
C ARG A 131 -6.73 13.37 7.04
N ILE A 132 -6.00 12.34 6.64
CA ILE A 132 -5.98 11.06 7.37
C ILE A 132 -5.52 11.29 8.80
N LEU A 133 -4.42 12.00 8.99
CA LEU A 133 -3.89 12.29 10.32
C LEU A 133 -4.92 13.04 11.16
N GLU A 134 -5.58 14.03 10.57
CA GLU A 134 -6.61 14.82 11.26
C GLU A 134 -7.75 13.93 11.76
N ILE A 135 -8.33 13.09 10.89
CA ILE A 135 -9.47 12.26 11.28
C ILE A 135 -9.09 11.17 12.27
N LYS A 136 -7.81 10.79 12.33
CA LYS A 136 -7.30 9.80 13.29
C LYS A 136 -6.77 10.44 14.57
N GLY A 137 -6.82 11.75 14.70
CA GLY A 137 -6.30 12.45 15.87
C GLY A 137 -4.80 12.28 16.03
N LYS A 138 -4.07 12.22 14.92
CA LYS A 138 -2.63 12.02 14.85
C LYS A 138 -1.96 13.22 14.20
N ASN A 139 -0.63 13.30 14.35
CA ASN A 139 0.19 14.27 13.63
C ASN A 139 1.39 13.54 12.99
N GLU A 140 2.30 14.27 12.38
CA GLU A 140 3.48 13.67 11.71
C GLU A 140 4.37 12.88 12.67
N ASP A 141 4.29 13.09 13.99
CA ASP A 141 5.02 12.30 14.98
C ASP A 141 4.68 10.82 14.93
N PHE A 142 3.45 10.49 14.46
CA PHE A 142 3.07 9.10 14.26
C PHE A 142 4.08 8.36 13.37
N PHE A 143 4.51 9.01 12.29
CA PHE A 143 5.44 8.40 11.35
C PHE A 143 6.82 8.20 11.96
N ASP A 144 7.30 9.17 12.72
CA ASP A 144 8.60 9.06 13.39
C ASP A 144 8.63 7.90 14.38
N LYS A 145 7.55 7.72 15.14
CA LYS A 145 7.41 6.63 16.11
C LYS A 145 7.29 5.26 15.44
N ASN A 146 6.86 5.21 14.18
CA ASN A 146 6.56 3.97 13.48
C ASN A 146 7.55 3.63 12.35
N LYS A 147 8.68 4.32 12.28
CA LYS A 147 9.72 4.03 11.28
C LYS A 147 10.22 2.60 11.42
N SER A 148 10.69 2.03 10.31
CA SER A 148 11.13 0.64 10.29
C SER A 148 12.30 0.43 11.23
N ILE A 149 12.34 -0.75 11.88
CA ILE A 149 13.38 -1.14 12.84
C ILE A 149 14.77 -1.06 12.20
N LYS A 150 14.88 -1.41 10.92
CA LYS A 150 16.15 -1.37 10.19
C LYS A 150 16.81 0.01 10.23
N LYS A 151 16.01 1.07 10.15
CA LYS A 151 16.52 2.43 10.21
C LYS A 151 16.97 2.81 11.64
N LEU A 152 16.29 2.29 12.64
CA LEU A 152 16.64 2.52 14.04
C LEU A 152 17.95 1.83 14.43
N LEU A 153 18.25 0.67 13.82
CA LEU A 153 19.46 -0.09 14.11
C LEU A 153 20.73 0.52 13.50
N TYR A 154 20.62 1.34 12.47
CA TYR A 154 21.74 1.93 11.74
C TYR A 154 21.93 3.41 12.00
N LYS A 155 21.32 3.92 13.04
CA LYS A 155 21.53 5.29 13.46
C LYS A 155 22.82 5.44 14.28
#